data_e5128a04c6677e3385929e64e5b0d527
#
_entry.id   e5128a04c6677e3385929e64e5b0d527
#
_cell.length_a   1.000
_cell.length_b   1.000
_cell.length_c   1.000
_cell.angle_alpha   90.00
_cell.angle_beta   90.00
_cell.angle_gamma   90.00
#
_symmetry.space_group_name_H-M   'P 1'
#
loop_
_entity.id
_entity.type
_entity.pdbx_description
1 polymer ?
#
loop_
_entity_poly.entity_id
_entity_poly.type
_entity_poly.pdbx_seq_one_letter_code
_entity_poly.pdbx_strand_id
1 'polypeptide(L)'
;SELRQWPVQIKLVPVNAPYFGGAHLLIAADCTAYAYANFHQEFIRGKITLIGCPKLDEGDYSEKLTEIIRQNNIKSVTIVRMEVPCGLARAAETALRNSGKFIPWQVKIISTDGQIVDNM
;
A
#
# COMPACT_ATOMS: atom_id res chain seq x y z
N SER A 1 18.51 1.90 1.86
CA SER A 1 17.13 1.43 1.95
C SER A 1 16.40 2.19 3.05
N GLU A 2 15.17 2.58 2.79
CA GLU A 2 14.30 3.19 3.78
C GLU A 2 13.34 2.18 4.40
N LEU A 3 13.43 0.91 4.03
CA LEU A 3 12.53 -0.13 4.52
C LEU A 3 12.78 -0.39 6.00
N ARG A 4 11.72 -0.46 6.80
CA ARG A 4 11.81 -0.53 8.24
C ARG A 4 11.13 -1.75 8.85
N GLN A 5 10.56 -2.63 8.04
CA GLN A 5 9.98 -3.86 8.54
C GLN A 5 10.09 -4.98 7.50
N TRP A 6 9.87 -6.18 7.93
CA TRP A 6 9.85 -7.36 7.09
C TRP A 6 8.88 -8.39 7.69
N PRO A 7 8.11 -9.11 6.87
CA PRO A 7 8.04 -9.08 5.41
C PRO A 7 7.25 -7.89 4.90
N VAL A 8 7.24 -7.69 3.57
CA VAL A 8 6.52 -6.60 2.92
C VAL A 8 5.29 -7.07 2.15
N GLN A 9 5.24 -8.34 1.76
CA GLN A 9 4.13 -8.88 0.99
C GLN A 9 2.85 -8.88 1.83
N ILE A 10 1.76 -8.37 1.24
CA ILE A 10 0.48 -8.29 1.96
C ILE A 10 0.06 -9.63 2.52
N LYS A 11 0.24 -10.71 1.74
CA LYS A 11 -0.18 -12.04 2.18
C LYS A 11 0.67 -12.64 3.29
N LEU A 12 1.85 -12.09 3.52
CA LEU A 12 2.79 -12.66 4.49
C LEU A 12 2.82 -11.92 5.82
N VAL A 13 2.44 -10.64 5.85
CA VAL A 13 2.54 -9.87 7.10
C VAL A 13 1.48 -10.33 8.09
N PRO A 14 1.83 -10.36 9.39
CA PRO A 14 0.82 -10.61 10.43
C PRO A 14 -0.13 -9.41 10.54
N VAL A 15 -1.42 -9.70 10.66
CA VAL A 15 -2.45 -8.64 10.71
C VAL A 15 -2.23 -7.68 11.87
N ASN A 16 -1.73 -8.18 12.99
CA ASN A 16 -1.59 -7.38 14.21
C ASN A 16 -0.12 -7.17 14.60
N ALA A 17 0.77 -7.08 13.63
CA ALA A 17 2.18 -6.86 13.91
C ALA A 17 2.36 -5.53 14.68
N PRO A 18 3.27 -5.49 15.66
CA PRO A 18 3.45 -4.30 16.50
C PRO A 18 3.79 -3.02 15.73
N TYR A 19 4.47 -3.15 14.59
CA TYR A 19 4.87 -1.97 13.81
C TYR A 19 3.69 -1.24 13.15
N PHE A 20 2.50 -1.82 13.15
CA PHE A 20 1.33 -1.12 12.60
C PHE A 20 0.78 -0.05 13.54
N GLY A 21 1.10 -0.11 14.83
CA GLY A 21 0.57 0.87 15.78
C GLY A 21 1.08 2.28 15.50
N GLY A 22 0.18 3.20 15.20
CA GLY A 22 0.54 4.57 14.87
C GLY A 22 1.17 4.74 13.50
N ALA A 23 1.03 3.77 12.60
CA ALA A 23 1.76 3.78 11.34
C ALA A 23 1.12 4.67 10.27
N HIS A 24 1.98 5.28 9.48
CA HIS A 24 1.62 5.77 8.15
C HIS A 24 1.87 4.61 7.20
N LEU A 25 0.83 4.13 6.55
CA LEU A 25 0.86 2.90 5.78
C LEU A 25 1.03 3.19 4.29
N LEU A 26 1.96 2.45 3.67
CA LEU A 26 2.13 2.47 2.22
C LEU A 26 1.62 1.15 1.66
N ILE A 27 0.71 1.22 0.71
CA ILE A 27 0.23 0.04 -0.02
C ILE A 27 0.58 0.26 -1.48
N ALA A 28 1.53 -0.52 -2.00
CA ALA A 28 2.08 -0.28 -3.33
C ALA A 28 2.02 -1.53 -4.20
N ALA A 29 1.73 -1.34 -5.48
CA ALA A 29 1.94 -2.40 -6.46
C ALA A 29 3.44 -2.69 -6.53
N ASP A 30 3.81 -3.97 -6.57
CA ASP A 30 5.21 -4.36 -6.46
C ASP A 30 6.10 -3.75 -7.55
N CYS A 31 5.57 -3.56 -8.75
CA CYS A 31 6.36 -3.01 -9.85
C CYS A 31 6.62 -1.51 -9.73
N THR A 32 5.91 -0.78 -8.86
CA THR A 32 6.12 0.66 -8.72
C THR A 32 7.51 0.99 -8.20
N ALA A 33 8.07 0.13 -7.36
CA ALA A 33 9.43 0.34 -6.84
C ALA A 33 10.48 0.20 -7.93
N TYR A 34 10.21 -0.61 -8.94
CA TYR A 34 11.12 -0.76 -10.07
C TYR A 34 10.98 0.38 -11.06
N ALA A 35 9.76 0.86 -11.26
CA ALA A 35 9.51 1.90 -12.25
C ALA A 35 9.94 3.29 -11.78
N TYR A 36 9.80 3.57 -10.51
CA TYR A 36 10.06 4.91 -9.97
C TYR A 36 11.38 4.92 -9.20
N ALA A 37 12.37 5.63 -9.74
CA ALA A 37 13.73 5.58 -9.22
C ALA A 37 13.86 6.03 -7.76
N ASN A 38 13.07 7.02 -7.35
CA ASN A 38 13.18 7.60 -6.01
C ASN A 38 12.17 6.99 -5.03
N PHE A 39 11.79 5.73 -5.25
CA PHE A 39 10.70 5.10 -4.50
C PHE A 39 10.96 5.06 -3.00
N HIS A 40 12.18 4.71 -2.59
CA HIS A 40 12.52 4.62 -1.17
C HIS A 40 12.40 5.97 -0.48
N GLN A 41 12.98 7.01 -1.06
CA GLN A 41 13.00 8.33 -0.43
C GLN A 41 11.62 8.98 -0.42
N GLU A 42 10.87 8.80 -1.48
CA GLU A 42 9.60 9.50 -1.62
C GLU A 42 8.43 8.75 -1.00
N PHE A 43 8.42 7.41 -1.09
CA PHE A 43 7.25 6.64 -0.67
C PHE A 43 7.49 5.76 0.54
N ILE A 44 8.63 5.08 0.66
CA ILE A 44 8.85 4.16 1.78
C ILE A 44 9.23 4.90 3.06
N ARG A 45 9.98 5.96 2.93
CA ARG A 45 10.53 6.67 4.08
C ARG A 45 9.44 7.08 5.06
N GLY A 46 9.60 6.69 6.31
CA GLY A 46 8.65 7.04 7.35
C GLY A 46 7.35 6.26 7.34
N LYS A 47 7.25 5.21 6.51
CA LYS A 47 6.02 4.43 6.39
C LYS A 47 6.28 2.94 6.63
N ILE A 48 5.21 2.25 6.97
CA ILE A 48 5.20 0.79 6.98
C ILE A 48 4.70 0.34 5.60
N THR A 49 5.45 -0.53 4.96
CA THR A 49 5.27 -0.81 3.53
C THR A 49 4.66 -2.17 3.29
N LEU A 50 3.57 -2.20 2.53
CA LEU A 50 2.93 -3.43 2.06
C LEU A 50 2.91 -3.41 0.54
N ILE A 51 3.30 -4.53 -0.06
CA ILE A 51 3.28 -4.64 -1.52
C ILE A 51 2.51 -5.88 -1.96
N GLY A 52 2.07 -5.86 -3.19
CA GLY A 52 1.39 -7.00 -3.78
C GLY A 52 1.15 -6.82 -5.26
N CYS A 53 0.73 -7.90 -5.90
CA CYS A 53 0.35 -7.90 -7.30
C CYS A 53 -0.90 -8.76 -7.47
N PRO A 54 -2.10 -8.15 -7.61
CA PRO A 54 -3.33 -8.92 -7.75
C PRO A 54 -3.38 -9.82 -8.97
N LYS A 55 -2.56 -9.54 -9.99
CA LYS A 55 -2.50 -10.38 -11.18
C LYS A 55 -1.70 -11.66 -10.96
N LEU A 56 -0.74 -11.63 -10.04
CA LEU A 56 0.10 -12.78 -9.75
C LEU A 56 -0.41 -13.58 -8.57
N ASP A 57 -1.00 -12.92 -7.59
CA ASP A 57 -1.50 -13.56 -6.37
C ASP A 57 -2.96 -13.92 -6.56
N GLU A 58 -3.33 -15.07 -6.04
CA GLU A 58 -4.72 -15.48 -6.03
C GLU A 58 -5.49 -14.76 -4.93
N GLY A 59 -6.76 -14.51 -5.21
CA GLY A 59 -7.67 -13.95 -4.22
C GLY A 59 -7.68 -12.43 -4.22
N ASP A 60 -8.31 -11.90 -3.19
CA ASP A 60 -8.58 -10.48 -3.06
C ASP A 60 -7.89 -9.96 -1.80
N TYR A 61 -7.03 -8.97 -1.95
CA TYR A 61 -6.34 -8.37 -0.82
C TYR A 61 -7.25 -7.57 0.12
N SER A 62 -8.46 -7.21 -0.34
CA SER A 62 -9.29 -6.28 0.44
C SER A 62 -9.62 -6.81 1.83
N GLU A 63 -9.85 -8.11 1.96
CA GLU A 63 -10.19 -8.70 3.25
C GLU A 63 -9.05 -8.56 4.25
N LYS A 64 -7.83 -8.92 3.84
CA LYS A 64 -6.68 -8.81 4.75
C LYS A 64 -6.35 -7.36 5.06
N LEU A 65 -6.39 -6.49 4.05
CA LEU A 65 -6.14 -5.07 4.27
C LEU A 65 -7.19 -4.44 5.19
N THR A 66 -8.44 -4.88 5.07
CA THR A 66 -9.50 -4.43 5.99
C THR A 66 -9.13 -4.77 7.43
N GLU A 67 -8.67 -6.00 7.69
CA GLU A 67 -8.33 -6.42 9.03
C GLU A 67 -7.12 -5.68 9.57
N ILE A 68 -6.11 -5.44 8.73
CA ILE A 68 -4.94 -4.66 9.16
C ILE A 68 -5.36 -3.25 9.58
N ILE A 69 -6.19 -2.60 8.79
CA ILE A 69 -6.64 -1.24 9.08
C ILE A 69 -7.56 -1.22 10.31
N ARG A 70 -8.46 -2.22 10.40
CA ARG A 70 -9.42 -2.26 11.52
C ARG A 70 -8.75 -2.51 12.86
N GLN A 71 -7.78 -3.42 12.90
CA GLN A 71 -7.20 -3.88 14.15
C GLN A 71 -6.05 -3.00 14.64
N ASN A 72 -5.57 -2.06 13.85
CA ASN A 72 -4.41 -1.26 14.21
C ASN A 72 -4.72 0.23 14.11
N ASN A 73 -3.97 1.03 14.85
CA ASN A 73 -4.11 2.49 14.80
C ASN A 73 -3.32 3.04 13.62
N ILE A 74 -3.88 2.95 12.42
CA ILE A 74 -3.26 3.45 11.21
C ILE A 74 -3.55 4.94 11.07
N LYS A 75 -2.52 5.74 10.88
CA LYS A 75 -2.67 7.20 10.82
C LYS A 75 -2.92 7.74 9.42
N SER A 76 -2.43 7.07 8.40
CA SER A 76 -2.67 7.47 7.02
C SER A 76 -2.40 6.30 6.10
N VAL A 77 -2.95 6.37 4.89
CA VAL A 77 -2.72 5.35 3.86
C VAL A 77 -2.31 6.05 2.57
N THR A 78 -1.19 5.65 2.02
CA THR A 78 -0.74 6.07 0.69
C THR A 78 -0.77 4.85 -0.22
N ILE A 79 -1.49 4.95 -1.32
CA ILE A 79 -1.61 3.87 -2.30
C ILE A 79 -0.80 4.28 -3.51
N VAL A 80 0.11 3.41 -3.97
CA VAL A 80 0.92 3.69 -5.16
C VAL A 80 0.66 2.59 -6.17
N ARG A 81 0.22 2.97 -7.37
CA ARG A 81 -0.07 2.03 -8.43
C ARG A 81 0.54 2.50 -9.74
N MET A 82 0.65 1.58 -10.68
CA MET A 82 1.06 1.93 -12.04
C MET A 82 -0.13 2.52 -12.79
N GLU A 83 0.14 3.28 -13.85
CA GLU A 83 -0.90 3.80 -14.73
C GLU A 83 -1.72 2.68 -15.37
N VAL A 84 -1.12 1.52 -15.56
CA VAL A 84 -1.84 0.32 -16.01
C VAL A 84 -2.54 -0.27 -14.77
N PRO A 85 -3.88 -0.29 -14.73
CA PRO A 85 -4.60 -0.73 -13.53
C PRO A 85 -4.35 -2.20 -13.22
N CYS A 86 -4.15 -2.50 -11.95
CA CYS A 86 -3.93 -3.87 -11.49
C CYS A 86 -4.88 -4.30 -10.35
N GLY A 87 -5.81 -3.45 -9.97
CA GLY A 87 -6.79 -3.78 -8.94
C GLY A 87 -6.34 -3.53 -7.50
N LEU A 88 -5.07 -3.24 -7.27
CA LEU A 88 -4.58 -3.03 -5.90
C LEU A 88 -5.19 -1.80 -5.25
N ALA A 89 -5.29 -0.71 -6.01
CA ALA A 89 -5.89 0.52 -5.48
C ALA A 89 -7.35 0.29 -5.09
N ARG A 90 -8.09 -0.47 -5.91
CA ARG A 90 -9.49 -0.78 -5.58
C ARG A 90 -9.57 -1.61 -4.31
N ALA A 91 -8.70 -2.60 -4.15
CA ALA A 91 -8.69 -3.43 -2.95
C ALA A 91 -8.40 -2.59 -1.70
N ALA A 92 -7.45 -1.67 -1.79
CA ALA A 92 -7.12 -0.79 -0.68
C ALA A 92 -8.26 0.18 -0.34
N GLU A 93 -8.89 0.74 -1.36
CA GLU A 93 -10.04 1.63 -1.14
C GLU A 93 -11.21 0.89 -0.53
N THR A 94 -11.47 -0.33 -0.98
CA THR A 94 -12.50 -1.18 -0.40
C THR A 94 -12.20 -1.45 1.08
N ALA A 95 -10.94 -1.73 1.39
CA ALA A 95 -10.52 -1.98 2.76
C ALA A 95 -10.73 -0.75 3.65
N LEU A 96 -10.42 0.43 3.14
CA LEU A 96 -10.65 1.67 3.89
C LEU A 96 -12.13 1.85 4.22
N ARG A 97 -13.01 1.62 3.24
CA ARG A 97 -14.45 1.70 3.49
C ARG A 97 -14.91 0.66 4.49
N ASN A 98 -14.47 -0.58 4.32
CA ASN A 98 -14.93 -1.69 5.15
C ASN A 98 -14.38 -1.66 6.56
N SER A 99 -13.30 -0.92 6.81
CA SER A 99 -12.71 -0.81 8.14
C SER A 99 -13.59 -0.01 9.10
N GLY A 100 -14.47 0.82 8.58
CA GLY A 100 -15.31 1.68 9.41
C GLY A 100 -14.58 2.87 10.02
N LYS A 101 -13.37 3.15 9.59
CA LYS A 101 -12.56 4.23 10.13
C LYS A 101 -12.41 5.36 9.12
N PHE A 102 -12.27 6.59 9.63
CA PHE A 102 -11.95 7.75 8.81
C PHE A 102 -10.45 7.98 8.89
N ILE A 103 -9.73 7.57 7.83
CA ILE A 103 -8.28 7.67 7.79
C ILE A 103 -7.92 8.47 6.54
N PRO A 104 -7.07 9.49 6.66
CA PRO A 104 -6.61 10.23 5.47
C PRO A 104 -5.88 9.28 4.50
N TRP A 105 -6.21 9.39 3.22
CA TRP A 105 -5.58 8.52 2.22
C TRP A 105 -5.42 9.25 0.90
N GLN A 106 -4.47 8.78 0.10
CA GLN A 106 -4.20 9.33 -1.22
C GLN A 106 -3.72 8.23 -2.15
N VAL A 107 -3.91 8.44 -3.46
CA VAL A 107 -3.44 7.53 -4.49
C VAL A 107 -2.42 8.28 -5.35
N LYS A 108 -1.26 7.65 -5.56
CA LYS A 108 -0.24 8.15 -6.47
C LYS A 108 -0.08 7.16 -7.62
N ILE A 109 0.05 7.68 -8.82
CA ILE A 109 0.13 6.87 -10.04
C ILE A 109 1.50 7.06 -10.67
N ILE A 110 2.14 5.95 -11.00
CA ILE A 110 3.46 5.94 -11.63
C ILE A 110 3.30 5.49 -13.08
N SER A 111 3.85 6.26 -13.99
CA SER A 111 3.87 5.88 -15.40
C SER A 111 4.96 4.86 -15.68
N THR A 112 4.84 4.17 -16.81
CA THR A 112 5.84 3.15 -17.18
C THR A 112 7.20 3.74 -17.48
N ASP A 113 7.29 5.03 -17.75
CA ASP A 113 8.58 5.70 -17.94
C ASP A 113 9.12 6.33 -16.64
N GLY A 114 8.50 6.03 -15.51
CA GLY A 114 9.06 6.39 -14.21
C GLY A 114 8.70 7.78 -13.71
N GLN A 115 7.58 8.30 -14.13
CA GLN A 115 7.10 9.61 -13.68
C GLN A 115 5.89 9.47 -12.78
N ILE A 116 5.77 10.37 -11.79
CA ILE A 116 4.51 10.48 -11.06
C ILE A 116 3.56 11.27 -11.96
N VAL A 117 2.40 10.67 -12.27
CA VAL A 117 1.37 11.36 -13.04
C VAL A 117 0.27 11.81 -12.09
N ASP A 118 -0.39 12.92 -12.41
CA ASP A 118 -1.47 13.39 -11.59
C ASP A 118 -2.60 12.39 -11.59
N ASN A 119 -3.06 12.05 -10.40
CA ASN A 119 -4.23 11.21 -10.28
C ASN A 119 -5.48 12.07 -10.26
N MET A 120 -6.52 11.49 -10.72
CA MET A 120 -7.80 12.20 -10.78
C MET A 120 -8.77 11.67 -9.73
#